data_7242ca0ad5b3b1a7734f7b9780bbb590
#
_entry.id   7242ca0ad5b3b1a7734f7b9780bbb590
#
_cell.length_a   1.000
_cell.length_b   1.000
_cell.length_c   1.000
_cell.angle_alpha   90.00
_cell.angle_beta   90.00
_cell.angle_gamma   90.00
#
_symmetry.space_group_name_H-M   'P 1'
#
loop_
_entity.id
_entity.type
_entity.pdbx_description
1 polymer ?
#
loop_
_entity_poly.entity_id
_entity_poly.type
_entity_poly.pdbx_seq_one_letter_code
_entity_poly.pdbx_strand_id
1 'polypeptide(L)'
;MGFLDDLFKAVNTLKNVAEEINKQTGGALGQQPKPAPNNGNPAAAPQNAASQNVPEMEDEEVDVRKEIEDIVAECFPQYELRRNVSPTTIGGQGKFLDYSYGLYRDGAPRLFIMIVDKKTCSHRIYRWSKEEAARRGITMINFVEHFPNKYDYVKNRLAQYL
;
A
#
# COMPACT_ATOMS: atom_id res chain seq x y z
N MET A 1 -32.40 -22.76 -16.21
CA MET A 1 -31.36 -22.61 -17.25
C MET A 1 -31.30 -21.14 -17.60
N GLY A 2 -30.30 -20.39 -17.16
CA GLY A 2 -30.20 -18.95 -17.41
C GLY A 2 -28.96 -18.30 -16.87
N PHE A 3 -28.46 -18.76 -15.72
CA PHE A 3 -27.36 -18.07 -15.03
C PHE A 3 -26.00 -18.15 -15.75
N LEU A 4 -25.71 -19.27 -16.39
CA LEU A 4 -24.46 -19.46 -17.14
C LEU A 4 -24.45 -18.66 -18.46
N ASP A 5 -25.60 -18.51 -19.11
CA ASP A 5 -25.70 -17.72 -20.34
C ASP A 5 -25.52 -16.23 -20.12
N ASP A 6 -25.98 -15.71 -18.97
CA ASP A 6 -25.79 -14.32 -18.58
C ASP A 6 -24.36 -14.03 -18.21
N LEU A 7 -23.65 -15.00 -17.59
CA LEU A 7 -22.25 -14.90 -17.27
C LEU A 7 -21.38 -14.85 -18.55
N PHE A 8 -21.66 -15.69 -19.53
CA PHE A 8 -20.95 -15.69 -20.81
C PHE A 8 -21.18 -14.40 -21.60
N LYS A 9 -22.38 -13.82 -21.56
CA LYS A 9 -22.65 -12.51 -22.18
C LYS A 9 -21.87 -11.39 -21.51
N ALA A 10 -21.78 -11.37 -20.18
CA ALA A 10 -21.02 -10.37 -19.44
C ALA A 10 -19.52 -10.43 -19.76
N VAL A 11 -18.94 -11.64 -19.86
CA VAL A 11 -17.52 -11.83 -20.20
C VAL A 11 -17.22 -11.37 -21.63
N ASN A 12 -18.11 -11.65 -22.61
CA ASN A 12 -17.93 -11.20 -23.98
C ASN A 12 -18.07 -9.69 -24.14
N THR A 13 -18.93 -9.05 -23.35
CA THR A 13 -19.07 -7.58 -23.35
C THR A 13 -17.79 -6.91 -22.81
N LEU A 14 -17.19 -7.45 -21.75
CA LEU A 14 -15.92 -6.95 -21.20
C LEU A 14 -14.76 -7.11 -22.17
N LYS A 15 -14.69 -8.19 -22.94
CA LYS A 15 -13.65 -8.36 -23.97
C LYS A 15 -13.77 -7.33 -25.08
N ASN A 16 -14.98 -7.06 -25.56
CA ASN A 16 -15.21 -6.08 -26.62
C ASN A 16 -14.84 -4.65 -26.18
N VAL A 17 -15.14 -4.27 -24.92
CA VAL A 17 -14.74 -2.98 -24.36
C VAL A 17 -13.21 -2.86 -24.23
N ALA A 18 -12.53 -3.92 -23.82
CA ALA A 18 -11.07 -3.92 -23.71
C ALA A 18 -10.38 -3.79 -25.09
N GLU A 19 -10.92 -4.40 -26.15
CA GLU A 19 -10.41 -4.27 -27.52
C GLU A 19 -10.65 -2.85 -28.10
N GLU A 20 -11.76 -2.23 -27.76
CA GLU A 20 -12.10 -0.88 -28.23
C GLU A 20 -11.20 0.18 -27.57
N ILE A 21 -10.89 0.03 -26.27
CA ILE A 21 -9.93 0.87 -25.55
C ILE A 21 -8.52 0.73 -26.14
N ASN A 22 -8.11 -0.49 -26.50
CA ASN A 22 -6.79 -0.75 -27.08
C ASN A 22 -6.65 -0.18 -28.51
N LYS A 23 -7.72 -0.05 -29.25
CA LYS A 23 -7.74 0.59 -30.58
C LYS A 23 -7.66 2.13 -30.50
N GLN A 24 -8.18 2.73 -29.44
CA GLN A 24 -8.12 4.20 -29.27
C GLN A 24 -6.80 4.70 -28.69
N THR A 25 -6.02 3.84 -27.97
CA THR A 25 -4.72 4.21 -27.38
C THR A 25 -3.52 3.75 -28.20
N GLY A 26 -3.70 3.02 -29.30
CA GLY A 26 -2.67 2.40 -30.13
C GLY A 26 -1.99 3.31 -31.16
N GLY A 27 -1.96 4.64 -31.00
CA GLY A 27 -1.46 5.57 -32.01
C GLY A 27 -0.30 6.48 -31.65
N ALA A 28 0.40 6.31 -30.53
CA ALA A 28 1.47 7.24 -30.17
C ALA A 28 2.60 6.65 -29.31
N LEU A 29 3.25 5.58 -29.77
CA LEU A 29 4.55 5.16 -29.19
C LEU A 29 5.41 4.52 -30.27
N GLY A 30 6.31 5.28 -30.85
CA GLY A 30 7.31 4.72 -31.73
C GLY A 30 8.07 5.71 -32.62
N GLN A 31 8.80 6.64 -32.05
CA GLN A 31 9.99 7.19 -32.73
C GLN A 31 11.03 7.65 -31.69
N GLN A 32 12.05 6.81 -31.50
CA GLN A 32 13.32 7.22 -30.92
C GLN A 32 14.07 8.11 -31.93
N PRO A 33 14.59 9.27 -31.54
CA PRO A 33 15.54 10.00 -32.36
C PRO A 33 16.94 9.42 -32.18
N LYS A 34 17.59 9.12 -33.31
CA LYS A 34 19.02 8.77 -33.43
C LYS A 34 19.92 9.91 -32.94
N PRO A 35 21.06 9.65 -32.31
CA PRO A 35 22.03 10.67 -31.95
C PRO A 35 22.79 11.15 -33.16
N ALA A 36 22.89 12.45 -33.34
CA ALA A 36 23.76 13.13 -34.30
C ALA A 36 25.08 13.52 -33.62
N PRO A 37 26.20 13.64 -34.39
CA PRO A 37 27.53 13.71 -33.83
C PRO A 37 27.93 15.12 -33.34
N ASN A 38 28.74 15.06 -32.30
CA ASN A 38 29.40 16.14 -31.61
C ASN A 38 30.37 16.93 -32.51
N ASN A 39 30.29 18.25 -32.52
CA ASN A 39 31.45 19.08 -32.86
C ASN A 39 31.35 20.50 -32.25
N GLY A 40 32.37 20.88 -31.48
CA GLY A 40 32.87 22.25 -31.39
C GLY A 40 32.51 23.09 -30.19
N ASN A 41 33.41 23.19 -29.29
CA ASN A 41 33.73 24.08 -28.16
C ASN A 41 33.93 25.57 -28.60
N PRO A 42 34.19 26.53 -27.69
CA PRO A 42 33.61 26.96 -26.40
C PRO A 42 33.31 28.48 -26.40
N ALA A 43 32.44 28.94 -25.52
CA ALA A 43 32.54 30.33 -24.98
C ALA A 43 31.65 30.50 -23.72
N ALA A 44 32.35 30.85 -22.65
CA ALA A 44 31.99 31.77 -21.57
C ALA A 44 30.63 31.67 -20.87
N ALA A 45 30.75 31.40 -19.58
CA ALA A 45 29.74 31.56 -18.51
C ALA A 45 29.20 33.02 -18.42
N PRO A 46 28.02 33.21 -17.78
CA PRO A 46 28.13 33.76 -16.46
C PRO A 46 27.40 32.89 -15.39
N GLN A 47 28.14 32.72 -14.31
CA GLN A 47 27.65 32.33 -13.02
C GLN A 47 26.58 33.33 -12.58
N ASN A 48 25.41 32.82 -12.19
CA ASN A 48 24.65 33.45 -11.14
C ASN A 48 24.07 32.36 -10.26
N ALA A 49 24.77 32.16 -9.17
CA ALA A 49 24.38 31.43 -8.03
C ALA A 49 23.15 32.08 -7.38
N ALA A 50 22.07 31.36 -7.36
CA ALA A 50 21.10 31.47 -6.30
C ALA A 50 20.87 30.04 -5.80
N SER A 51 21.78 29.55 -4.99
CA SER A 51 21.49 28.48 -4.06
C SER A 51 20.35 28.96 -3.18
N GLN A 52 19.14 28.67 -3.57
CA GLN A 52 18.07 28.63 -2.61
C GLN A 52 18.35 27.41 -1.74
N ASN A 53 18.87 27.68 -0.54
CA ASN A 53 18.78 26.77 0.59
C ASN A 53 17.31 26.44 0.79
N VAL A 54 16.85 25.39 0.15
CA VAL A 54 15.67 24.65 0.61
C VAL A 54 16.16 24.05 1.93
N PRO A 55 15.56 24.40 3.08
CA PRO A 55 15.89 23.69 4.30
C PRO A 55 15.58 22.21 4.02
N GLU A 56 16.60 21.36 4.07
CA GLU A 56 16.40 19.93 4.25
C GLU A 56 15.59 19.84 5.54
N MET A 57 14.26 19.66 5.39
CA MET A 57 13.46 19.17 6.49
C MET A 57 14.01 17.77 6.73
N GLU A 58 14.80 17.63 7.76
CA GLU A 58 15.14 16.35 8.36
C GLU A 58 13.77 15.68 8.59
N ASP A 59 13.43 14.71 7.73
CA ASP A 59 12.29 13.83 7.96
C ASP A 59 12.64 13.09 9.25
N GLU A 60 12.18 13.57 10.40
CA GLU A 60 12.23 12.82 11.65
C GLU A 60 11.64 11.45 11.34
N GLU A 61 12.47 10.42 11.51
CA GLU A 61 12.06 9.02 11.31
C GLU A 61 10.93 8.71 12.31
N VAL A 62 9.69 8.89 11.85
CA VAL A 62 8.50 8.68 12.67
C VAL A 62 8.37 7.19 12.96
N ASP A 63 8.47 6.83 14.24
CA ASP A 63 8.19 5.45 14.67
C ASP A 63 6.70 5.15 14.45
N VAL A 64 6.43 4.49 13.34
CA VAL A 64 5.06 4.12 12.94
C VAL A 64 4.35 3.29 14.01
N ARG A 65 5.08 2.58 14.86
CA ARG A 65 4.49 1.78 15.96
C ARG A 65 3.92 2.69 17.02
N LYS A 66 4.73 3.65 17.46
CA LYS A 66 4.31 4.65 18.43
C LYS A 66 3.14 5.47 17.90
N GLU A 67 3.21 5.88 16.63
CA GLU A 67 2.15 6.64 15.98
C GLU A 67 0.80 5.90 15.96
N ILE A 68 0.81 4.60 15.61
CA ILE A 68 -0.40 3.78 15.62
C ILE A 68 -0.97 3.68 17.05
N GLU A 69 -0.13 3.46 18.06
CA GLU A 69 -0.56 3.32 19.44
C GLU A 69 -1.18 4.61 19.98
N ASP A 70 -0.52 5.75 19.74
CA ASP A 70 -1.01 7.06 20.16
C ASP A 70 -2.34 7.41 19.48
N ILE A 71 -2.46 7.19 18.16
CA ILE A 71 -3.68 7.44 17.40
C ILE A 71 -4.84 6.55 17.88
N VAL A 72 -4.58 5.27 18.13
CA VAL A 72 -5.63 4.36 18.60
C VAL A 72 -6.11 4.78 20.00
N ALA A 73 -5.19 5.12 20.88
CA ALA A 73 -5.56 5.58 22.23
C ALA A 73 -6.35 6.87 22.21
N GLU A 74 -5.99 7.83 21.34
CA GLU A 74 -6.63 9.15 21.28
C GLU A 74 -7.93 9.14 20.48
N CYS A 75 -7.92 8.54 19.27
CA CYS A 75 -9.02 8.69 18.31
C CYS A 75 -9.97 7.49 18.29
N PHE A 76 -9.55 6.33 18.76
CA PHE A 76 -10.33 5.09 18.71
C PHE A 76 -10.39 4.34 20.05
N PRO A 77 -10.68 5.01 21.18
CA PRO A 77 -10.63 4.42 22.52
C PRO A 77 -11.63 3.28 22.74
N GLN A 78 -12.59 3.09 21.83
CA GLN A 78 -13.54 1.99 21.85
C GLN A 78 -12.96 0.67 21.38
N TYR A 79 -11.71 0.67 20.88
CA TYR A 79 -11.01 -0.53 20.45
C TYR A 79 -9.89 -0.89 21.40
N GLU A 80 -9.80 -2.17 21.74
CA GLU A 80 -8.67 -2.75 22.47
C GLU A 80 -7.54 -3.03 21.47
N LEU A 81 -6.37 -2.42 21.68
CA LEU A 81 -5.17 -2.67 20.89
C LEU A 81 -4.35 -3.80 21.50
N ARG A 82 -4.15 -4.87 20.74
CA ARG A 82 -3.26 -5.99 21.11
C ARG A 82 -2.06 -6.04 20.18
N ARG A 83 -0.87 -6.22 20.76
CA ARG A 83 0.39 -6.35 20.02
C ARG A 83 0.69 -7.80 19.69
N ASN A 84 1.42 -8.04 18.62
CA ASN A 84 1.96 -9.35 18.21
C ASN A 84 0.89 -10.47 18.20
N VAL A 85 -0.17 -10.24 17.45
CA VAL A 85 -1.30 -11.18 17.38
C VAL A 85 -0.98 -12.31 16.41
N SER A 86 -0.85 -13.52 16.93
CA SER A 86 -0.64 -14.69 16.08
C SER A 86 -1.91 -15.07 15.31
N PRO A 87 -1.84 -15.38 14.02
CA PRO A 87 -2.96 -15.96 13.28
C PRO A 87 -3.55 -17.24 13.90
N THR A 88 -2.79 -17.94 14.70
CA THR A 88 -3.28 -19.12 15.44
C THR A 88 -4.36 -18.77 16.46
N THR A 89 -4.34 -17.56 17.02
CA THR A 89 -5.36 -17.10 18.00
C THR A 89 -6.75 -16.96 17.39
N ILE A 90 -6.81 -16.80 16.06
CA ILE A 90 -8.07 -16.77 15.29
C ILE A 90 -8.35 -18.11 14.59
N GLY A 91 -7.63 -19.18 14.97
CA GLY A 91 -7.82 -20.53 14.46
C GLY A 91 -7.05 -20.82 13.17
N GLY A 92 -6.06 -20.02 12.81
CA GLY A 92 -5.15 -20.29 11.69
C GLY A 92 -4.28 -21.52 11.98
N GLN A 93 -4.08 -22.36 10.97
CA GLN A 93 -3.20 -23.53 11.05
C GLN A 93 -2.11 -23.40 9.99
N GLY A 94 -0.85 -23.34 10.43
CA GLY A 94 0.30 -23.23 9.52
C GLY A 94 1.38 -22.28 10.02
N LYS A 95 2.28 -21.95 9.10
CA LYS A 95 3.35 -20.96 9.34
C LYS A 95 2.90 -19.61 8.82
N PHE A 96 2.70 -18.68 9.73
CA PHE A 96 2.27 -17.32 9.46
C PHE A 96 3.26 -16.31 10.05
N LEU A 97 3.20 -15.07 9.58
CA LEU A 97 3.73 -13.93 10.31
C LEU A 97 2.67 -13.44 11.28
N ASP A 98 3.09 -13.09 12.47
CA ASP A 98 2.20 -12.45 13.44
C ASP A 98 1.82 -11.05 12.96
N TYR A 99 0.58 -10.66 13.19
CA TYR A 99 0.14 -9.29 12.97
C TYR A 99 0.79 -8.40 14.02
N SER A 100 1.36 -7.27 13.59
CA SER A 100 1.98 -6.31 14.51
C SER A 100 0.99 -5.82 15.56
N TYR A 101 -0.26 -5.58 15.10
CA TYR A 101 -1.37 -5.20 15.97
C TYR A 101 -2.68 -5.85 15.54
N GLY A 102 -3.57 -6.04 16.51
CA GLY A 102 -4.97 -6.34 16.31
C GLY A 102 -5.84 -5.37 17.09
N LEU A 103 -6.83 -4.79 16.43
CA LEU A 103 -7.85 -3.96 17.06
C LEU A 103 -9.11 -4.78 17.29
N TYR A 104 -9.54 -4.83 18.54
CA TYR A 104 -10.68 -5.61 18.99
C TYR A 104 -11.78 -4.70 19.51
N ARG A 105 -13.01 -5.04 19.24
CA ARG A 105 -14.19 -4.40 19.84
C ARG A 105 -15.13 -5.49 20.32
N ASP A 106 -15.55 -5.37 21.58
CA ASP A 106 -16.43 -6.37 22.25
C ASP A 106 -15.82 -7.79 22.21
N GLY A 107 -14.48 -7.88 22.37
CA GLY A 107 -13.73 -9.15 22.30
C GLY A 107 -13.53 -9.73 20.90
N ALA A 108 -14.14 -9.15 19.86
CA ALA A 108 -14.03 -9.61 18.49
C ALA A 108 -12.98 -8.79 17.71
N PRO A 109 -12.09 -9.45 16.92
CA PRO A 109 -11.14 -8.75 16.09
C PRO A 109 -11.86 -8.01 14.95
N ARG A 110 -11.48 -6.76 14.73
CA ARG A 110 -12.05 -5.90 13.67
C ARG A 110 -11.06 -5.58 12.58
N LEU A 111 -9.81 -5.32 12.97
CA LEU A 111 -8.75 -4.94 12.05
C LEU A 111 -7.43 -5.55 12.51
N PHE A 112 -6.67 -6.11 11.57
CA PHE A 112 -5.27 -6.45 11.79
C PHE A 112 -4.35 -5.49 11.06
N ILE A 113 -3.26 -5.14 11.70
CA ILE A 113 -2.23 -4.26 11.15
C ILE A 113 -0.92 -5.03 11.10
N MET A 114 -0.25 -4.97 9.97
CA MET A 114 1.09 -5.51 9.79
C MET A 114 2.05 -4.40 9.41
N ILE A 115 3.09 -4.20 10.22
CA ILE A 115 4.19 -3.30 9.89
C ILE A 115 5.25 -4.14 9.20
N VAL A 116 5.62 -3.75 8.00
CA VAL A 116 6.46 -4.56 7.11
C VAL A 116 7.52 -3.70 6.43
N ASP A 117 8.65 -4.32 6.11
CA ASP A 117 9.61 -3.77 5.17
C ASP A 117 9.27 -4.14 3.72
N LYS A 118 10.00 -3.57 2.76
CA LYS A 118 9.78 -3.86 1.32
C LYS A 118 9.99 -5.35 0.98
N LYS A 119 10.85 -6.05 1.71
CA LYS A 119 11.14 -7.48 1.46
C LYS A 119 10.02 -8.35 2.01
N THR A 120 9.55 -8.05 3.18
CA THR A 120 8.46 -8.78 3.85
C THR A 120 7.16 -8.74 3.05
N CYS A 121 6.82 -7.60 2.42
CA CYS A 121 5.62 -7.46 1.58
C CYS A 121 5.52 -8.49 0.44
N SER A 122 6.65 -8.91 -0.12
CA SER A 122 6.70 -9.90 -1.21
C SER A 122 6.78 -11.33 -0.72
N HIS A 123 6.97 -11.54 0.57
CA HIS A 123 7.20 -12.86 1.13
C HIS A 123 5.94 -13.72 1.17
N ARG A 124 6.09 -15.01 0.85
CA ARG A 124 4.95 -15.95 0.82
C ARG A 124 4.20 -16.05 2.15
N ILE A 125 4.94 -16.03 3.27
CA ILE A 125 4.34 -16.12 4.62
C ILE A 125 3.48 -14.90 4.93
N TYR A 126 3.90 -13.69 4.50
CA TYR A 126 3.07 -12.47 4.60
C TYR A 126 1.73 -12.63 3.86
N ARG A 127 1.77 -13.13 2.62
CA ARG A 127 0.54 -13.38 1.84
C ARG A 127 -0.38 -14.38 2.53
N TRP A 128 0.17 -15.44 3.11
CA TRP A 128 -0.62 -16.41 3.86
C TRP A 128 -1.30 -15.80 5.09
N SER A 129 -0.61 -14.95 5.86
CA SER A 129 -1.23 -14.23 6.98
C SER A 129 -2.38 -13.34 6.52
N LYS A 130 -2.20 -12.64 5.39
CA LYS A 130 -3.26 -11.82 4.79
C LYS A 130 -4.47 -12.65 4.34
N GLU A 131 -4.23 -13.75 3.68
CA GLU A 131 -5.29 -14.68 3.23
C GLU A 131 -6.01 -15.32 4.41
N GLU A 132 -5.31 -15.60 5.52
CA GLU A 132 -5.93 -16.16 6.72
C GLU A 132 -6.87 -15.15 7.39
N ALA A 133 -6.46 -13.89 7.54
CA ALA A 133 -7.33 -12.83 8.02
C ALA A 133 -8.60 -12.71 7.14
N ALA A 134 -8.41 -12.68 5.83
CA ALA A 134 -9.51 -12.58 4.87
C ALA A 134 -10.48 -13.76 4.96
N ARG A 135 -9.98 -15.01 5.13
CA ARG A 135 -10.81 -16.19 5.34
C ARG A 135 -11.70 -16.10 6.60
N ARG A 136 -11.25 -15.34 7.59
CA ARG A 136 -11.98 -15.09 8.84
C ARG A 136 -12.88 -13.85 8.76
N GLY A 137 -12.95 -13.21 7.60
CA GLY A 137 -13.72 -11.97 7.42
C GLY A 137 -13.12 -10.76 8.13
N ILE A 138 -11.82 -10.81 8.48
CA ILE A 138 -11.13 -9.73 9.17
C ILE A 138 -10.28 -8.97 8.16
N THR A 139 -10.45 -7.67 8.11
CA THR A 139 -9.61 -6.81 7.27
C THR A 139 -8.18 -6.77 7.82
N MET A 140 -7.20 -6.85 6.92
CA MET A 140 -5.79 -6.62 7.25
C MET A 140 -5.24 -5.48 6.40
N ILE A 141 -4.65 -4.49 7.05
CA ILE A 141 -3.90 -3.41 6.41
C ILE A 141 -2.42 -3.51 6.76
N ASN A 142 -1.59 -2.87 5.96
CA ASN A 142 -0.15 -2.79 6.25
C ASN A 142 0.35 -1.35 6.20
N PHE A 143 1.37 -1.08 7.01
CA PHE A 143 2.22 0.10 6.94
C PHE A 143 3.63 -0.36 6.60
N VAL A 144 4.34 0.43 5.79
CA VAL A 144 5.73 0.15 5.44
C VAL A 144 6.62 0.98 6.35
N GLU A 145 7.52 0.32 7.08
CA GLU A 145 8.31 0.90 8.19
C GLU A 145 9.13 2.12 7.76
N HIS A 146 9.68 2.11 6.54
CA HIS A 146 10.54 3.19 6.03
C HIS A 146 9.80 4.26 5.21
N PHE A 147 8.48 4.29 5.26
CA PHE A 147 7.71 5.33 4.62
C PHE A 147 7.32 6.41 5.64
N PRO A 148 7.17 7.67 5.20
CA PRO A 148 6.68 8.71 6.08
C PRO A 148 5.22 8.42 6.46
N ASN A 149 5.05 7.69 7.57
CA ASN A 149 3.74 7.37 8.12
C ASN A 149 3.27 8.51 9.01
N LYS A 150 2.98 9.68 8.40
CA LYS A 150 2.52 10.87 9.12
C LYS A 150 1.20 10.61 9.83
N TYR A 151 0.99 11.27 10.98
CA TYR A 151 -0.20 11.15 11.84
C TYR A 151 -1.51 11.12 11.05
N ASP A 152 -1.76 12.13 10.21
CA ASP A 152 -3.00 12.20 9.44
C ASP A 152 -3.19 11.04 8.47
N TYR A 153 -2.10 10.55 7.85
CA TYR A 153 -2.16 9.39 6.98
C TYR A 153 -2.55 8.14 7.75
N VAL A 154 -1.90 7.88 8.88
CA VAL A 154 -2.19 6.71 9.73
C VAL A 154 -3.61 6.78 10.26
N LYS A 155 -4.02 7.93 10.82
CA LYS A 155 -5.36 8.17 11.34
C LYS A 155 -6.44 7.94 10.29
N ASN A 156 -6.32 8.56 9.12
CA ASN A 156 -7.31 8.43 8.03
C ASN A 156 -7.38 6.99 7.53
N ARG A 157 -6.23 6.31 7.45
CA ARG A 157 -6.21 4.92 7.02
C ARG A 157 -6.85 3.99 8.04
N LEU A 158 -6.66 4.20 9.34
CA LEU A 158 -7.36 3.44 10.38
C LEU A 158 -8.87 3.72 10.34
N ALA A 159 -9.28 4.99 10.25
CA ALA A 159 -10.69 5.39 10.19
C ALA A 159 -11.44 4.79 9.00
N GLN A 160 -10.75 4.48 7.90
CA GLN A 160 -11.36 3.85 6.72
C GLN A 160 -11.86 2.43 7.00
N TYR A 161 -11.31 1.75 8.00
CA TYR A 161 -11.55 0.32 8.25
C TYR A 161 -12.17 0.03 9.63
N LEU A 162 -12.31 1.03 10.48
CA LEU A 162 -12.90 0.96 11.83
C LEU A 162 -14.30 1.56 11.89
#